data_a94dc8da6b3962f99b37a63efc736208
#
_entry.id   a94dc8da6b3962f99b37a63efc736208
#
_cell.length_a   1.000
_cell.length_b   1.000
_cell.length_c   1.000
_cell.angle_alpha   90.00
_cell.angle_beta   90.00
_cell.angle_gamma   90.00
#
_symmetry.space_group_name_H-M   'P 1'
#
loop_
_entity.id
_entity.type
_entity.pdbx_description
1 polymer ?
#
loop_
_entity_poly.entity_id
_entity_poly.type
_entity_poly.pdbx_seq_one_letter_code
_entity_poly.pdbx_strand_id
1 'polypeptide(L)'
;MSHHIEKHPTDPFILLTVNPDYNMAEELAISNQTVANLLDQSSEKQVYIIHFKNKLSLDEIITGANRVGRGENSLWHHPNIKKIILITNSAAIRVSAQGMSSDTFGNLNVAVVASLDEALHHARQLA
;
A
#
# COMPACT_ATOMS: atom_id res chain seq x y z
N MET A 1 -9.38 -12.91 10.25
CA MET A 1 -8.40 -12.86 9.15
C MET A 1 -7.31 -11.86 9.50
N SER A 2 -6.11 -12.19 9.14
CA SER A 2 -4.92 -11.38 9.40
C SER A 2 -4.80 -10.17 8.47
N HIS A 3 -5.53 -10.15 7.37
CA HIS A 3 -5.68 -8.97 6.51
C HIS A 3 -7.09 -8.90 5.93
N HIS A 4 -7.47 -7.70 5.50
CA HIS A 4 -8.76 -7.45 4.87
C HIS A 4 -8.56 -6.50 3.70
N ILE A 5 -9.14 -6.83 2.56
CA ILE A 5 -9.06 -6.02 1.34
C ILE A 5 -10.48 -5.65 0.92
N GLU A 6 -10.71 -4.35 0.71
CA GLU A 6 -12.01 -3.88 0.22
C GLU A 6 -11.85 -2.79 -0.83
N LYS A 7 -12.75 -2.81 -1.80
CA LYS A 7 -12.90 -1.74 -2.77
C LYS A 7 -13.97 -0.79 -2.24
N HIS A 8 -13.66 0.51 -2.17
CA HIS A 8 -14.64 1.51 -1.74
C HIS A 8 -15.86 1.47 -2.67
N PRO A 9 -17.09 1.52 -2.16
CA PRO A 9 -18.29 1.34 -2.98
C PRO A 9 -18.53 2.46 -4.01
N THR A 10 -18.07 3.69 -3.74
CA THR A 10 -18.31 4.83 -4.61
C THR A 10 -17.04 5.51 -5.12
N ASP A 11 -16.00 5.59 -4.30
CA ASP A 11 -14.76 6.29 -4.63
C ASP A 11 -13.71 5.33 -5.24
N PRO A 12 -12.74 5.83 -6.03
CA PRO A 12 -11.71 4.99 -6.64
C PRO A 12 -10.60 4.64 -5.63
N PHE A 13 -10.97 3.97 -4.55
CA PHE A 13 -10.06 3.58 -3.47
C PHE A 13 -10.06 2.06 -3.26
N ILE A 14 -8.88 1.49 -3.07
CA ILE A 14 -8.68 0.12 -2.61
C ILE A 14 -8.00 0.20 -1.26
N LEU A 15 -8.59 -0.43 -0.24
CA LEU A 15 -8.07 -0.42 1.13
C LEU A 15 -7.62 -1.80 1.54
N LEU A 16 -6.34 -1.92 1.92
CA LEU A 16 -5.79 -3.09 2.58
C LEU A 16 -5.59 -2.78 4.06
N THR A 17 -6.22 -3.54 4.93
CA THR A 17 -5.99 -3.49 6.36
C THR A 17 -5.10 -4.66 6.76
N VAL A 18 -3.96 -4.37 7.38
CA VAL A 18 -3.00 -5.36 7.86
C VAL A 18 -3.18 -5.47 9.38
N ASN A 19 -3.77 -6.58 9.84
CA ASN A 19 -4.08 -6.80 11.25
C ASN A 19 -2.85 -7.27 12.04
N PRO A 20 -2.89 -7.23 13.40
CA PRO A 20 -1.73 -7.58 14.21
C PRO A 20 -1.18 -8.99 14.01
N ASP A 21 -2.00 -9.93 13.58
CA ASP A 21 -1.62 -11.32 13.34
C ASP A 21 -1.17 -11.60 11.90
N TYR A 22 -0.98 -10.56 11.09
CA TYR A 22 -0.54 -10.70 9.70
C TYR A 22 0.83 -11.37 9.61
N ASN A 23 0.92 -12.45 8.83
CA ASN A 23 2.17 -13.15 8.56
C ASN A 23 2.65 -12.81 7.15
N MET A 24 3.65 -11.93 7.06
CA MET A 24 4.15 -11.45 5.78
C MET A 24 4.67 -12.59 4.89
N ALA A 25 5.37 -13.57 5.47
CA ALA A 25 5.94 -14.67 4.70
C ALA A 25 4.86 -15.50 3.97
N GLU A 26 3.69 -15.66 4.58
CA GLU A 26 2.60 -16.47 4.02
C GLU A 26 1.57 -15.64 3.26
N GLU A 27 1.32 -14.41 3.67
CA GLU A 27 0.17 -13.62 3.22
C GLU A 27 0.50 -12.53 2.21
N LEU A 28 1.76 -12.05 2.15
CA LEU A 28 2.09 -10.93 1.27
C LEU A 28 1.80 -11.24 -0.19
N ALA A 29 2.18 -12.40 -0.68
CA ALA A 29 1.94 -12.80 -2.06
C ALA A 29 0.44 -12.91 -2.35
N ILE A 30 -0.34 -13.43 -1.39
CA ILE A 30 -1.79 -13.59 -1.54
C ILE A 30 -2.46 -12.22 -1.58
N SER A 31 -2.14 -11.33 -0.64
CA SER A 31 -2.74 -10.00 -0.60
C SER A 31 -2.35 -9.17 -1.83
N ASN A 32 -1.09 -9.25 -2.26
CA ASN A 32 -0.64 -8.57 -3.47
C ASN A 32 -1.39 -9.06 -4.71
N GLN A 33 -1.61 -10.36 -4.84
CA GLN A 33 -2.34 -10.92 -5.98
C GLN A 33 -3.80 -10.47 -5.99
N THR A 34 -4.45 -10.44 -4.82
CA THR A 34 -5.83 -9.97 -4.71
C THR A 34 -5.96 -8.51 -5.12
N VAL A 35 -5.05 -7.65 -4.64
CA VAL A 35 -5.04 -6.23 -5.02
C VAL A 35 -4.75 -6.06 -6.51
N ALA A 36 -3.79 -6.82 -7.06
CA ALA A 36 -3.47 -6.77 -8.48
C ALA A 36 -4.69 -7.13 -9.33
N ASN A 37 -5.45 -8.15 -8.94
CA ASN A 37 -6.67 -8.53 -9.65
C ASN A 37 -7.72 -7.41 -9.63
N LEU A 38 -7.90 -6.74 -8.48
CA LEU A 38 -8.82 -5.59 -8.40
C LEU A 38 -8.37 -4.44 -9.30
N LEU A 39 -7.07 -4.17 -9.35
CA LEU A 39 -6.51 -3.13 -10.21
C LEU A 39 -6.69 -3.48 -11.70
N ASP A 40 -6.47 -4.73 -12.07
CA ASP A 40 -6.62 -5.21 -13.45
C ASP A 40 -8.07 -5.08 -13.93
N GLN A 41 -9.03 -5.23 -13.03
CA GLN A 41 -10.46 -5.12 -13.33
C GLN A 41 -10.98 -3.69 -13.29
N SER A 42 -10.18 -2.74 -12.81
CA SER A 42 -10.62 -1.35 -12.64
C SER A 42 -10.60 -0.60 -13.97
N SER A 43 -11.65 0.16 -14.25
CA SER A 43 -11.76 1.01 -15.44
C SER A 43 -11.08 2.37 -15.26
N GLU A 44 -10.68 2.72 -14.05
CA GLU A 44 -10.02 3.97 -13.71
C GLU A 44 -8.89 3.73 -12.72
N LYS A 45 -7.98 4.70 -12.59
CA LYS A 45 -6.90 4.61 -11.62
C LYS A 45 -7.44 4.69 -10.19
N GLN A 46 -6.85 3.89 -9.30
CA GLN A 46 -7.26 3.77 -7.91
C GLN A 46 -6.22 4.37 -6.98
N VAL A 47 -6.67 4.96 -5.86
CA VAL A 47 -5.80 5.29 -4.74
C VAL A 47 -5.69 4.02 -3.89
N TYR A 48 -4.46 3.55 -3.68
CA TYR A 48 -4.21 2.35 -2.87
C TYR A 48 -3.83 2.75 -1.47
N ILE A 49 -4.66 2.39 -0.49
CA ILE A 49 -4.49 2.76 0.91
C ILE A 49 -4.16 1.51 1.71
N ILE A 50 -3.07 1.54 2.46
CA ILE A 50 -2.66 0.43 3.33
C ILE A 50 -2.67 0.90 4.78
N HIS A 51 -3.50 0.25 5.60
CA HIS A 51 -3.61 0.54 7.02
C HIS A 51 -2.86 -0.51 7.83
N PHE A 52 -1.72 -0.13 8.39
CA PHE A 52 -0.89 -1.02 9.20
C PHE A 52 -1.34 -0.99 10.66
N LYS A 53 -1.99 -2.06 11.11
CA LYS A 53 -2.38 -2.27 12.52
C LYS A 53 -1.42 -3.19 13.25
N ASN A 54 -0.43 -3.73 12.56
CA ASN A 54 0.60 -4.61 13.09
C ASN A 54 1.90 -3.86 13.34
N LYS A 55 2.85 -4.52 14.03
CA LYS A 55 4.22 -4.04 14.16
C LYS A 55 5.11 -4.88 13.27
N LEU A 56 5.88 -4.21 12.42
CA LEU A 56 6.85 -4.86 11.54
C LEU A 56 8.25 -4.62 12.05
N SER A 57 9.11 -5.64 12.00
CA SER A 57 10.54 -5.48 12.22
C SER A 57 11.15 -4.70 11.05
N LEU A 58 12.35 -4.15 11.26
CA LEU A 58 13.06 -3.45 10.19
C LEU A 58 13.30 -4.38 8.99
N ASP A 59 13.67 -5.63 9.23
CA ASP A 59 13.89 -6.62 8.16
C ASP A 59 12.62 -6.88 7.37
N GLU A 60 11.47 -6.99 8.03
CA GLU A 60 10.18 -7.16 7.37
C GLU A 60 9.81 -5.95 6.52
N ILE A 61 10.08 -4.75 7.01
CA ILE A 61 9.80 -3.50 6.28
C ILE A 61 10.65 -3.45 5.01
N ILE A 62 11.94 -3.75 5.11
CA ILE A 62 12.86 -3.74 3.97
C ILE A 62 12.46 -4.81 2.95
N THR A 63 12.19 -6.03 3.40
CA THR A 63 11.76 -7.12 2.53
C THR A 63 10.46 -6.78 1.82
N GLY A 64 9.47 -6.24 2.55
CA GLY A 64 8.19 -5.85 1.98
C GLY A 64 8.31 -4.74 0.95
N ALA A 65 9.11 -3.71 1.24
CA ALA A 65 9.33 -2.59 0.31
C ALA A 65 9.96 -3.08 -1.00
N ASN A 66 10.94 -3.97 -0.93
CA ASN A 66 11.55 -4.55 -2.13
C ASN A 66 10.54 -5.36 -2.95
N ARG A 67 9.66 -6.11 -2.29
CA ARG A 67 8.69 -6.95 -3.00
C ARG A 67 7.58 -6.15 -3.68
N VAL A 68 7.12 -5.06 -3.05
CA VAL A 68 5.98 -4.29 -3.59
C VAL A 68 6.42 -3.15 -4.51
N GLY A 69 7.62 -2.62 -4.34
CA GLY A 69 8.02 -1.37 -4.99
C GLY A 69 9.24 -1.42 -5.89
N ARG A 70 10.02 -2.49 -5.85
CA ARG A 70 11.25 -2.57 -6.65
C ARG A 70 11.04 -3.38 -7.91
N GLY A 71 11.36 -2.77 -9.06
CA GLY A 71 11.18 -3.40 -10.37
C GLY A 71 9.89 -2.98 -11.05
N GLU A 72 9.91 -2.99 -12.39
CA GLU A 72 8.80 -2.47 -13.22
C GLU A 72 7.50 -3.24 -13.05
N ASN A 73 7.58 -4.54 -12.71
CA ASN A 73 6.42 -5.41 -12.59
C ASN A 73 5.95 -5.60 -11.15
N SER A 74 6.52 -4.85 -10.20
CA SER A 74 6.07 -4.91 -8.82
C SER A 74 4.69 -4.26 -8.67
N LEU A 75 3.94 -4.67 -7.64
CA LEU A 75 2.55 -4.25 -7.45
C LEU A 75 2.40 -2.72 -7.43
N TRP A 76 3.28 -2.01 -6.71
CA TRP A 76 3.15 -0.57 -6.53
C TRP A 76 3.45 0.24 -7.79
N HIS A 77 3.98 -0.41 -8.84
CA HIS A 77 4.15 0.19 -10.17
C HIS A 77 2.99 -0.15 -11.12
N HIS A 78 1.91 -0.74 -10.62
CA HIS A 78 0.75 -1.06 -11.44
C HIS A 78 0.21 0.22 -12.11
N PRO A 79 -0.09 0.19 -13.42
CA PRO A 79 -0.54 1.40 -14.15
C PRO A 79 -1.87 1.97 -13.64
N ASN A 80 -2.68 1.18 -12.95
CA ASN A 80 -3.96 1.63 -12.40
C ASN A 80 -3.86 2.11 -10.95
N ILE A 81 -2.65 2.27 -10.40
CA ILE A 81 -2.45 2.95 -9.14
C ILE A 81 -2.18 4.43 -9.41
N LYS A 82 -3.04 5.29 -8.86
CA LYS A 82 -2.87 6.74 -8.93
C LYS A 82 -1.91 7.25 -7.87
N LYS A 83 -2.07 6.77 -6.64
CA LYS A 83 -1.24 7.11 -5.50
C LYS A 83 -1.32 6.03 -4.44
N ILE A 84 -0.28 5.90 -3.63
CA ILE A 84 -0.21 4.99 -2.49
C ILE A 84 -0.21 5.81 -1.21
N ILE A 85 -1.09 5.47 -0.27
CA ILE A 85 -1.17 6.13 1.04
C ILE A 85 -1.00 5.07 2.12
N LEU A 86 -0.03 5.25 3.00
CA LEU A 86 0.23 4.36 4.12
C LEU A 86 -0.27 5.02 5.41
N ILE A 87 -1.05 4.27 6.18
CA ILE A 87 -1.53 4.70 7.50
C ILE A 87 -0.69 3.98 8.54
N THR A 88 0.14 4.71 9.27
CA THR A 88 1.04 4.13 10.28
C THR A 88 1.57 5.18 11.23
N ASN A 89 1.94 4.73 12.44
CA ASN A 89 2.70 5.53 13.40
C ASN A 89 4.17 5.09 13.49
N SER A 90 4.59 4.12 12.66
CA SER A 90 5.96 3.62 12.65
C SER A 90 6.91 4.58 11.95
N ALA A 91 7.93 5.05 12.67
CA ALA A 91 8.98 5.86 12.07
C ALA A 91 9.77 5.09 11.01
N ALA A 92 9.99 3.79 11.22
CA ALA A 92 10.70 2.95 10.27
C ALA A 92 9.96 2.79 8.94
N ILE A 93 8.63 2.63 8.99
CA ILE A 93 7.80 2.59 7.77
C ILE A 93 7.85 3.94 7.05
N ARG A 94 7.77 5.04 7.80
CA ARG A 94 7.83 6.39 7.24
C ARG A 94 9.14 6.64 6.50
N VAL A 95 10.27 6.27 7.10
CA VAL A 95 11.58 6.41 6.46
C VAL A 95 11.70 5.53 5.23
N SER A 96 11.21 4.29 5.30
CA SER A 96 11.19 3.39 4.15
C SER A 96 10.36 3.95 2.99
N ALA A 97 9.19 4.53 3.29
CA ALA A 97 8.34 5.16 2.28
C ALA A 97 9.03 6.34 1.58
N GLN A 98 9.78 7.15 2.33
CA GLN A 98 10.56 8.24 1.76
C GLN A 98 11.63 7.71 0.78
N GLY A 99 12.27 6.59 1.12
CA GLY A 99 13.24 5.95 0.25
C GLY A 99 12.64 5.43 -1.06
N MET A 100 11.37 5.09 -1.07
CA MET A 100 10.67 4.58 -2.27
C MET A 100 10.42 5.65 -3.33
N SER A 101 10.58 6.94 -3.02
CA SER A 101 10.55 8.00 -4.02
C SER A 101 11.87 8.16 -4.77
N SER A 102 12.89 7.37 -4.44
CA SER A 102 14.19 7.38 -5.12
C SER A 102 14.18 6.56 -6.41
N ASP A 103 15.23 6.72 -7.21
CA ASP A 103 15.41 6.02 -8.49
C ASP A 103 15.43 4.49 -8.33
N THR A 104 15.94 3.99 -7.22
CA THR A 104 15.98 2.54 -6.94
C THR A 104 14.59 1.91 -6.98
N PHE A 105 13.57 2.66 -6.57
CA PHE A 105 12.17 2.22 -6.58
C PHE A 105 11.34 2.85 -7.69
N GLY A 106 11.98 3.49 -8.68
CA GLY A 106 11.27 4.09 -9.80
C GLY A 106 10.46 5.33 -9.43
N ASN A 107 10.88 6.06 -8.40
CA ASN A 107 10.25 7.32 -7.97
C ASN A 107 8.76 7.16 -7.62
N LEU A 108 8.44 6.19 -6.77
CA LEU A 108 7.07 5.96 -6.33
C LEU A 108 6.50 7.14 -5.55
N ASN A 109 5.24 7.46 -5.82
CA ASN A 109 4.52 8.53 -5.12
C ASN A 109 3.77 7.94 -3.91
N VAL A 110 4.41 7.98 -2.73
CA VAL A 110 3.89 7.40 -1.50
C VAL A 110 3.72 8.49 -0.45
N ALA A 111 2.53 8.59 0.12
CA ALA A 111 2.25 9.46 1.26
C ALA A 111 2.08 8.63 2.52
N VAL A 112 2.44 9.20 3.67
CA VAL A 112 2.28 8.55 4.98
C VAL A 112 1.44 9.46 5.87
N VAL A 113 0.39 8.89 6.45
CA VAL A 113 -0.53 9.61 7.34
C VAL A 113 -0.74 8.80 8.63
N ALA A 114 -1.30 9.43 9.65
CA ALA A 114 -1.44 8.82 10.97
C ALA A 114 -2.80 8.16 11.20
N SER A 115 -3.82 8.46 10.41
CA SER A 115 -5.18 7.95 10.62
C SER A 115 -5.89 7.66 9.30
N LEU A 116 -6.92 6.81 9.39
CA LEU A 116 -7.79 6.51 8.24
C LEU A 116 -8.51 7.76 7.75
N ASP A 117 -8.97 8.63 8.65
CA ASP A 117 -9.64 9.88 8.27
C ASP A 117 -8.73 10.78 7.45
N GLU A 118 -7.46 10.91 7.84
CA GLU A 118 -6.48 11.66 7.06
C GLU A 118 -6.23 11.04 5.69
N ALA A 119 -6.15 9.71 5.63
CA ALA A 119 -5.95 9.00 4.36
C ALA A 119 -7.11 9.24 3.40
N LEU A 120 -8.34 9.12 3.87
CA LEU A 120 -9.53 9.33 3.05
C LEU A 120 -9.64 10.78 2.59
N HIS A 121 -9.33 11.74 3.48
CA HIS A 121 -9.32 13.16 3.12
C HIS A 121 -8.30 13.43 2.01
N HIS A 122 -7.09 12.92 2.17
CA HIS A 122 -6.02 13.06 1.16
C HIS A 122 -6.42 12.40 -0.16
N ALA A 123 -6.97 11.20 -0.11
CA ALA A 123 -7.39 10.46 -1.30
C ALA A 123 -8.50 11.20 -2.07
N ARG A 124 -9.46 11.80 -1.37
CA ARG A 124 -10.55 12.55 -2.00
C ARG A 124 -10.07 13.82 -2.69
N GLN A 125 -8.99 14.44 -2.22
CA GLN A 125 -8.39 15.60 -2.87
C GLN A 125 -7.72 15.24 -4.21
N LEU A 126 -7.37 13.96 -4.40
CA LEU A 126 -6.76 13.47 -5.63
C LEU A 126 -7.78 13.05 -6.70
N ALA A 127 -9.01 12.87 -6.30
CA ALA A 127 -10.07 12.35 -7.18
C ALA A 127 -10.58 13.40 -8.17
#